data_b9906dcdbdb4cb65b73a3ae915adbb68
#
_entry.id   b9906dcdbdb4cb65b73a3ae915adbb68
#
_cell.length_a   1.000
_cell.length_b   1.000
_cell.length_c   1.000
_cell.angle_alpha   90.00
_cell.angle_beta   90.00
_cell.angle_gamma   90.00
#
_symmetry.space_group_name_H-M   'P 1'
#
loop_
_entity.id
_entity.type
_entity.pdbx_description
1 polymer ?
#
loop_
_entity_poly.entity_id
_entity_poly.type
_entity_poly.pdbx_seq_one_letter_code
_entity_poly.pdbx_strand_id
1 'polypeptide(L)'
;YDEWATSTSYANNSFVRFDGHVYKQVTGSTQTSGNTPPVHTSGTETYGAIDWEYRHDDTGYAKITGFTSATVVTATVQTDDGGISVLPHNIVGSSNATKRWSLGAFGGDQGFPKAVAFYEQRLYFAGTTGQPQTIFGSVSADFENNTPGTNDDDALNFTIASDQVNVIKHILPARFLQILTTSAEFTLSGGTGSQPVTPTNVNILRETTFGTSDVRPLRAGNSTILIQKGQEKVKEITFNLDTDGLLGIDLSILADHITRNGVSDMVWQQEPELILWFVHTDGRLIGLTYD
;
A
#
# COMPACT_ATOMS: atom_id res chain seq x y z
N TYR A 1 -13.83 -25.63 9.06
CA TYR A 1 -12.70 -26.26 9.77
C TYR A 1 -13.07 -26.41 11.25
N ASP A 2 -12.81 -27.58 11.82
CA ASP A 2 -13.05 -27.82 13.23
C ASP A 2 -12.00 -27.10 14.09
N GLU A 3 -12.37 -26.75 15.31
CA GLU A 3 -11.42 -26.23 16.30
C GLU A 3 -10.45 -27.34 16.67
N TRP A 4 -9.15 -27.04 16.73
CA TRP A 4 -8.17 -28.00 17.21
C TRP A 4 -8.49 -28.40 18.66
N ALA A 5 -8.47 -29.67 18.96
CA ALA A 5 -8.70 -30.19 20.29
C ALA A 5 -7.63 -31.20 20.69
N THR A 6 -7.30 -31.25 21.97
CA THR A 6 -6.38 -32.24 22.53
C THR A 6 -6.96 -33.65 22.48
N SER A 7 -6.08 -34.66 22.34
CA SER A 7 -6.46 -36.10 22.34
C SER A 7 -7.56 -36.45 21.31
N THR A 8 -7.60 -35.71 20.22
CA THR A 8 -8.59 -35.87 19.14
C THR A 8 -7.94 -36.50 17.92
N SER A 9 -8.65 -37.41 17.27
CA SER A 9 -8.14 -38.13 16.09
C SER A 9 -8.45 -37.32 14.82
N TYR A 10 -7.41 -37.02 14.05
CA TYR A 10 -7.48 -36.28 12.78
C TYR A 10 -7.05 -37.16 11.62
N ALA A 11 -7.89 -37.26 10.61
CA ALA A 11 -7.59 -37.97 9.38
C ALA A 11 -6.53 -37.20 8.56
N ASN A 12 -5.76 -37.92 7.74
CA ASN A 12 -4.85 -37.29 6.80
C ASN A 12 -5.64 -36.33 5.86
N ASN A 13 -5.08 -35.18 5.60
CA ASN A 13 -5.69 -34.06 4.87
C ASN A 13 -6.88 -33.37 5.56
N SER A 14 -7.19 -33.66 6.83
CA SER A 14 -8.15 -32.87 7.58
C SER A 14 -7.59 -31.50 7.93
N PHE A 15 -8.50 -30.53 8.06
CA PHE A 15 -8.16 -29.17 8.43
C PHE A 15 -8.65 -28.87 9.83
N VAL A 16 -7.86 -28.11 10.56
CA VAL A 16 -8.22 -27.56 11.87
C VAL A 16 -7.87 -26.08 11.92
N ARG A 17 -8.45 -25.36 12.85
CA ARG A 17 -8.06 -24.01 13.18
C ARG A 17 -7.65 -23.90 14.63
N PHE A 18 -6.70 -23.05 14.90
CA PHE A 18 -6.26 -22.70 16.23
C PHE A 18 -5.66 -21.30 16.23
N ASP A 19 -6.02 -20.48 17.22
CA ASP A 19 -5.49 -19.11 17.44
C ASP A 19 -5.48 -18.21 16.20
N GLY A 20 -6.53 -18.31 15.37
CA GLY A 20 -6.68 -17.48 14.17
C GLY A 20 -5.95 -17.99 12.94
N HIS A 21 -5.42 -19.21 12.97
CA HIS A 21 -4.73 -19.86 11.87
C HIS A 21 -5.41 -21.16 11.47
N VAL A 22 -5.25 -21.56 10.21
CA VAL A 22 -5.74 -22.83 9.66
C VAL A 22 -4.57 -23.73 9.32
N TYR A 23 -4.67 -24.98 9.76
CA TYR A 23 -3.66 -26.01 9.55
C TYR A 23 -4.25 -27.23 8.87
N LYS A 24 -3.43 -27.88 8.03
CA LYS A 24 -3.77 -29.13 7.38
C LYS A 24 -2.91 -30.25 7.96
N GLN A 25 -3.52 -31.36 8.32
CA GLN A 25 -2.83 -32.57 8.73
C GLN A 25 -2.18 -33.24 7.49
N VAL A 26 -0.87 -33.47 7.52
CA VAL A 26 -0.08 -34.00 6.39
C VAL A 26 0.80 -35.19 6.74
N THR A 27 0.60 -35.83 7.88
CA THR A 27 1.40 -37.01 8.35
C THR A 27 1.24 -38.25 7.46
N GLY A 28 0.25 -38.28 6.57
CA GLY A 28 0.01 -39.43 5.67
C GLY A 28 -0.97 -40.47 6.20
N SER A 29 -1.31 -40.45 7.48
CA SER A 29 -2.26 -41.37 8.14
C SER A 29 -3.06 -40.65 9.22
N THR A 30 -4.15 -41.28 9.68
CA THR A 30 -4.92 -40.77 10.84
C THR A 30 -4.05 -40.79 12.10
N GLN A 31 -3.98 -39.66 12.79
CA GLN A 31 -3.18 -39.48 14.00
C GLN A 31 -4.01 -38.80 15.10
N THR A 32 -3.62 -39.04 16.35
CA THR A 32 -4.26 -38.41 17.51
C THR A 32 -3.40 -37.25 18.02
N SER A 33 -4.00 -36.09 18.22
CA SER A 33 -3.32 -34.90 18.73
C SER A 33 -2.80 -35.10 20.15
N GLY A 34 -1.67 -34.52 20.44
CA GLY A 34 -1.14 -34.39 21.81
C GLY A 34 -1.82 -33.21 22.55
N ASN A 35 -1.10 -32.64 23.51
CA ASN A 35 -1.57 -31.51 24.31
C ASN A 35 -1.12 -30.14 23.76
N THR A 36 -0.22 -30.13 22.78
CA THR A 36 0.33 -28.89 22.21
C THR A 36 -0.33 -28.61 20.86
N PRO A 37 -1.04 -27.51 20.71
CA PRO A 37 -1.62 -27.11 19.43
C PRO A 37 -0.54 -26.59 18.46
N PRO A 38 -0.81 -26.59 17.14
CA PRO A 38 0.03 -25.92 16.16
C PRO A 38 -0.07 -24.40 16.33
N VAL A 39 1.08 -23.69 16.27
CA VAL A 39 1.17 -22.24 16.43
C VAL A 39 2.12 -21.56 15.42
N HIS A 40 2.73 -22.34 14.53
CA HIS A 40 3.62 -21.80 13.48
C HIS A 40 2.81 -21.07 12.40
N THR A 41 3.43 -20.11 11.72
CA THR A 41 2.79 -19.25 10.74
C THR A 41 3.29 -19.44 9.32
N SER A 42 4.06 -20.51 9.09
CA SER A 42 4.55 -20.89 7.75
C SER A 42 5.05 -22.34 7.74
N GLY A 43 4.99 -22.99 6.58
CA GLY A 43 5.56 -24.33 6.36
C GLY A 43 4.83 -25.44 7.12
N THR A 44 5.58 -26.50 7.42
CA THR A 44 5.09 -27.70 8.12
C THR A 44 5.93 -27.94 9.37
N GLU A 45 5.26 -28.11 10.50
CA GLU A 45 5.89 -28.47 11.77
C GLU A 45 5.19 -29.63 12.45
N THR A 46 5.94 -30.40 13.24
CA THR A 46 5.46 -31.57 13.97
C THR A 46 5.05 -31.19 15.39
N TYR A 47 3.80 -31.44 15.75
CA TYR A 47 3.27 -31.28 17.11
C TYR A 47 2.76 -32.62 17.63
N GLY A 48 3.54 -33.24 18.49
CA GLY A 48 3.29 -34.60 18.97
C GLY A 48 3.51 -35.65 17.88
N ALA A 49 2.44 -36.32 17.44
CA ALA A 49 2.49 -37.31 16.37
C ALA A 49 2.00 -36.80 15.03
N ILE A 50 1.67 -35.52 14.94
CA ILE A 50 1.01 -34.91 13.76
C ILE A 50 1.91 -33.87 13.14
N ASP A 51 2.10 -33.96 11.82
CA ASP A 51 2.67 -32.92 10.99
C ASP A 51 1.54 -32.02 10.52
N TRP A 52 1.59 -30.76 10.96
CA TRP A 52 0.65 -29.71 10.58
C TRP A 52 1.31 -28.77 9.58
N GLU A 53 0.68 -28.63 8.43
CA GLU A 53 1.04 -27.64 7.44
C GLU A 53 0.20 -26.37 7.65
N TYR A 54 0.85 -25.23 7.89
CA TYR A 54 0.15 -23.94 7.89
C TYR A 54 -0.43 -23.65 6.51
N ARG A 55 -1.67 -23.19 6.46
CA ARG A 55 -2.37 -22.90 5.20
C ARG A 55 -2.64 -21.42 5.02
N HIS A 56 -3.29 -20.80 5.95
CA HIS A 56 -3.64 -19.37 5.93
C HIS A 56 -4.16 -18.93 7.30
N ASP A 57 -4.27 -17.62 7.47
CA ASP A 57 -5.00 -17.06 8.60
C ASP A 57 -6.50 -17.37 8.49
N ASP A 58 -7.17 -17.57 9.61
CA ASP A 58 -8.63 -17.80 9.67
C ASP A 58 -9.41 -16.48 9.45
N THR A 59 -9.02 -15.75 8.41
CA THR A 59 -9.67 -14.55 7.89
C THR A 59 -10.27 -14.85 6.53
N GLY A 60 -11.34 -14.21 6.20
CA GLY A 60 -11.98 -14.44 4.91
C GLY A 60 -12.42 -13.16 4.25
N TYR A 61 -12.62 -13.26 2.94
CA TYR A 61 -13.00 -12.13 2.09
C TYR A 61 -14.30 -12.44 1.38
N ALA A 62 -15.21 -11.46 1.36
CA ALA A 62 -16.43 -11.53 0.58
C ALA A 62 -16.61 -10.24 -0.22
N LYS A 63 -16.90 -10.37 -1.50
CA LYS A 63 -17.24 -9.23 -2.36
C LYS A 63 -18.72 -8.93 -2.22
N ILE A 64 -19.06 -7.74 -1.74
CA ILE A 64 -20.46 -7.27 -1.68
C ILE A 64 -20.96 -7.06 -3.12
N THR A 65 -22.04 -7.73 -3.47
CA THR A 65 -22.65 -7.70 -4.81
C THR A 65 -24.04 -7.06 -4.84
N GLY A 66 -24.65 -6.87 -3.66
CA GLY A 66 -25.96 -6.24 -3.56
C GLY A 66 -26.22 -5.68 -2.18
N PHE A 67 -26.99 -4.60 -2.14
CA PHE A 67 -27.45 -3.96 -0.91
C PHE A 67 -28.94 -4.24 -0.74
N THR A 68 -29.33 -4.78 0.41
CA THR A 68 -30.74 -5.05 0.73
C THR A 68 -31.26 -4.08 1.77
N SER A 69 -30.50 -3.81 2.82
CA SER A 69 -30.86 -2.85 3.89
C SER A 69 -29.59 -2.42 4.64
N ALA A 70 -29.73 -1.50 5.57
CA ALA A 70 -28.62 -1.05 6.43
C ALA A 70 -27.95 -2.19 7.25
N THR A 71 -28.59 -3.34 7.36
CA THR A 71 -28.09 -4.49 8.14
C THR A 71 -27.96 -5.76 7.30
N VAL A 72 -28.27 -5.72 6.00
CA VAL A 72 -28.27 -6.90 5.15
C VAL A 72 -27.66 -6.56 3.79
N VAL A 73 -26.64 -7.30 3.40
CA VAL A 73 -26.03 -7.26 2.08
C VAL A 73 -25.97 -8.66 1.47
N THR A 74 -25.98 -8.72 0.15
CA THR A 74 -25.63 -9.93 -0.60
C THR A 74 -24.16 -9.86 -0.94
N ALA A 75 -23.42 -10.95 -0.72
CA ALA A 75 -22.01 -11.00 -1.02
C ALA A 75 -21.63 -12.35 -1.64
N THR A 76 -20.60 -12.32 -2.48
CA THR A 76 -19.96 -13.52 -3.01
C THR A 76 -18.69 -13.78 -2.22
N VAL A 77 -18.61 -14.94 -1.59
CA VAL A 77 -17.41 -15.40 -0.88
C VAL A 77 -16.30 -15.58 -1.89
N GLN A 78 -15.13 -15.05 -1.57
CA GLN A 78 -13.94 -15.25 -2.39
C GLN A 78 -13.31 -16.61 -2.05
N THR A 79 -12.55 -17.14 -2.99
CA THR A 79 -11.79 -18.38 -2.84
C THR A 79 -10.30 -18.09 -2.94
N ASP A 80 -9.48 -18.94 -2.33
CA ASP A 80 -8.03 -18.94 -2.54
C ASP A 80 -7.66 -19.49 -3.96
N ASP A 81 -6.39 -19.51 -4.28
CA ASP A 81 -5.87 -20.04 -5.55
C ASP A 81 -6.22 -21.52 -5.79
N GLY A 82 -6.56 -22.25 -4.74
CA GLY A 82 -7.05 -23.63 -4.80
C GLY A 82 -8.56 -23.75 -4.99
N GLY A 83 -9.29 -22.65 -5.10
CA GLY A 83 -10.75 -22.62 -5.21
C GLY A 83 -11.48 -22.95 -3.91
N ILE A 84 -10.80 -22.88 -2.77
CA ILE A 84 -11.35 -23.13 -1.44
C ILE A 84 -11.92 -21.83 -0.88
N SER A 85 -13.16 -21.89 -0.34
CA SER A 85 -13.76 -20.74 0.33
C SER A 85 -12.89 -20.27 1.50
N VAL A 86 -12.52 -18.99 1.49
CA VAL A 86 -11.69 -18.37 2.54
C VAL A 86 -12.48 -17.82 3.72
N LEU A 87 -13.80 -18.02 3.79
CA LEU A 87 -14.55 -17.63 4.99
C LEU A 87 -14.27 -18.59 6.15
N PRO A 88 -14.07 -18.08 7.37
CA PRO A 88 -14.03 -18.89 8.57
C PRO A 88 -15.28 -19.75 8.69
N HIS A 89 -15.12 -21.05 8.91
CA HIS A 89 -16.24 -22.00 8.94
C HIS A 89 -17.24 -21.69 10.06
N ASN A 90 -16.77 -21.13 11.16
CA ASN A 90 -17.59 -20.81 12.34
C ASN A 90 -18.54 -19.63 12.16
N ILE A 91 -18.44 -18.87 11.06
CA ILE A 91 -19.34 -17.74 10.78
C ILE A 91 -20.47 -18.10 9.80
N VAL A 92 -20.54 -19.35 9.38
CA VAL A 92 -21.58 -19.82 8.46
C VAL A 92 -22.90 -20.06 9.18
N GLY A 93 -23.96 -19.47 8.66
CA GLY A 93 -25.31 -19.56 9.23
C GLY A 93 -25.66 -18.42 10.19
N SER A 94 -26.97 -18.18 10.35
CA SER A 94 -27.50 -17.05 11.15
C SER A 94 -27.14 -17.12 12.64
N SER A 95 -26.92 -18.30 13.16
CA SER A 95 -26.54 -18.52 14.57
C SER A 95 -25.08 -18.20 14.85
N ASN A 96 -24.27 -18.11 13.82
CA ASN A 96 -22.83 -17.93 13.91
C ASN A 96 -22.36 -16.57 13.36
N ALA A 97 -23.25 -15.59 13.32
CA ALA A 97 -22.94 -14.26 12.82
C ALA A 97 -21.78 -13.63 13.60
N THR A 98 -20.77 -13.14 12.89
CA THR A 98 -19.64 -12.44 13.48
C THR A 98 -19.87 -10.94 13.53
N LYS A 99 -19.33 -10.29 14.57
CA LYS A 99 -19.21 -8.84 14.66
C LYS A 99 -17.81 -8.36 14.27
N ARG A 100 -16.91 -9.29 14.00
CA ARG A 100 -15.51 -9.03 13.61
C ARG A 100 -15.41 -8.98 12.09
N TRP A 101 -15.73 -7.84 11.52
CA TRP A 101 -15.62 -7.59 10.09
C TRP A 101 -15.28 -6.12 9.85
N SER A 102 -14.65 -5.83 8.74
CA SER A 102 -14.36 -4.48 8.29
C SER A 102 -14.48 -4.39 6.77
N LEU A 103 -14.76 -3.21 6.27
CA LEU A 103 -14.67 -2.94 4.83
C LEU A 103 -13.21 -2.95 4.41
N GLY A 104 -12.95 -3.42 3.19
CA GLY A 104 -11.62 -3.31 2.57
C GLY A 104 -11.19 -1.83 2.47
N ALA A 105 -9.89 -1.60 2.43
CA ALA A 105 -9.32 -0.25 2.36
C ALA A 105 -9.69 0.49 1.06
N PHE A 106 -10.04 -0.23 -0.01
CA PHE A 106 -10.39 0.33 -1.31
C PHE A 106 -11.83 -0.04 -1.70
N GLY A 107 -12.52 0.91 -2.31
CA GLY A 107 -13.87 0.71 -2.82
C GLY A 107 -14.95 1.44 -2.01
N GLY A 108 -16.16 1.51 -2.54
CA GLY A 108 -17.30 2.17 -1.90
C GLY A 108 -16.97 3.59 -1.41
N ASP A 109 -17.32 3.89 -0.17
CA ASP A 109 -17.08 5.19 0.46
C ASP A 109 -15.60 5.45 0.80
N GLN A 110 -14.78 4.40 0.86
CA GLN A 110 -13.33 4.53 1.09
C GLN A 110 -12.61 5.07 -0.15
N GLY A 111 -13.19 4.90 -1.34
CA GLY A 111 -12.60 5.29 -2.61
C GLY A 111 -11.45 4.38 -3.04
N PHE A 112 -10.81 4.78 -4.12
CA PHE A 112 -9.65 4.09 -4.69
C PHE A 112 -8.39 4.95 -4.59
N PRO A 113 -7.19 4.34 -4.55
CA PRO A 113 -5.93 5.06 -4.55
C PRO A 113 -5.79 5.95 -5.79
N LYS A 114 -5.31 7.18 -5.60
CA LYS A 114 -5.00 8.12 -6.69
C LYS A 114 -3.56 8.03 -7.16
N ALA A 115 -2.67 7.56 -6.29
CA ALA A 115 -1.25 7.42 -6.56
C ALA A 115 -0.82 5.96 -6.44
N VAL A 116 0.05 5.54 -7.37
CA VAL A 116 0.63 4.19 -7.41
C VAL A 116 2.08 4.27 -7.87
N ALA A 117 2.96 3.48 -7.24
CA ALA A 117 4.35 3.33 -7.67
C ALA A 117 4.96 2.00 -7.20
N PHE A 118 5.95 1.50 -7.95
CA PHE A 118 6.82 0.43 -7.48
C PHE A 118 8.05 1.03 -6.80
N TYR A 119 8.38 0.53 -5.62
CA TYR A 119 9.57 0.92 -4.88
C TYR A 119 10.02 -0.23 -3.97
N GLU A 120 11.32 -0.54 -3.93
CA GLU A 120 11.91 -1.60 -3.10
C GLU A 120 11.13 -2.93 -3.13
N GLN A 121 10.86 -3.43 -4.34
CA GLN A 121 10.13 -4.69 -4.58
C GLN A 121 8.70 -4.74 -4.01
N ARG A 122 8.08 -3.59 -3.78
CA ARG A 122 6.69 -3.47 -3.32
C ARG A 122 5.89 -2.58 -4.26
N LEU A 123 4.61 -2.84 -4.35
CA LEU A 123 3.64 -1.97 -5.01
C LEU A 123 3.00 -1.07 -3.95
N TYR A 124 3.20 0.23 -4.08
CA TYR A 124 2.65 1.23 -3.17
C TYR A 124 1.40 1.89 -3.76
N PHE A 125 0.43 2.11 -2.89
CA PHE A 125 -0.80 2.84 -3.17
C PHE A 125 -0.99 3.95 -2.15
N ALA A 126 -1.60 5.06 -2.55
CA ALA A 126 -1.89 6.16 -1.61
C ALA A 126 -3.04 7.06 -2.09
N GLY A 127 -3.53 7.91 -1.20
CA GLY A 127 -4.47 8.96 -1.52
C GLY A 127 -5.89 8.50 -1.82
N THR A 128 -6.44 7.57 -1.03
CA THR A 128 -7.86 7.21 -1.09
C THR A 128 -8.72 8.33 -0.49
N THR A 129 -10.01 8.34 -0.81
CA THR A 129 -10.94 9.35 -0.28
C THR A 129 -11.13 9.21 1.23
N GLY A 130 -11.27 7.96 1.72
CA GLY A 130 -11.48 7.69 3.14
C GLY A 130 -10.22 7.79 3.99
N GLN A 131 -9.05 7.55 3.38
CA GLN A 131 -7.74 7.59 4.05
C GLN A 131 -6.73 8.39 3.21
N PRO A 132 -6.90 9.72 3.12
CA PRO A 132 -6.15 10.55 2.18
C PRO A 132 -4.66 10.69 2.50
N GLN A 133 -4.25 10.42 3.74
CA GLN A 133 -2.88 10.51 4.21
C GLN A 133 -2.20 9.14 4.40
N THR A 134 -2.89 8.04 4.03
CA THR A 134 -2.40 6.69 4.24
C THR A 134 -1.71 6.16 2.98
N ILE A 135 -0.60 5.48 3.21
CA ILE A 135 0.21 4.79 2.23
C ILE A 135 0.10 3.30 2.52
N PHE A 136 -0.25 2.54 1.51
CA PHE A 136 -0.30 1.08 1.55
C PHE A 136 0.82 0.53 0.69
N GLY A 137 1.53 -0.47 1.15
CA GLY A 137 2.55 -1.19 0.39
C GLY A 137 2.26 -2.68 0.41
N SER A 138 2.42 -3.36 -0.72
CA SER A 138 2.25 -4.81 -0.82
C SER A 138 3.29 -5.57 -0.01
N VAL A 139 3.08 -6.86 0.17
CA VAL A 139 4.11 -7.82 0.56
C VAL A 139 5.29 -7.72 -0.41
N SER A 140 6.50 -7.93 0.08
CA SER A 140 7.73 -7.85 -0.74
C SER A 140 7.70 -8.92 -1.83
N ALA A 141 7.89 -8.51 -3.09
CA ALA A 141 7.85 -9.34 -4.29
C ALA A 141 6.50 -10.03 -4.60
N ASP A 142 5.45 -9.75 -3.81
CA ASP A 142 4.09 -10.22 -4.03
C ASP A 142 3.14 -9.00 -4.10
N PHE A 143 2.95 -8.46 -5.31
CA PHE A 143 2.32 -7.16 -5.53
C PHE A 143 0.79 -7.16 -5.34
N GLU A 144 0.16 -8.31 -5.36
CA GLU A 144 -1.28 -8.48 -5.17
C GLU A 144 -1.63 -8.75 -3.71
N ASN A 145 -0.67 -9.15 -2.91
CA ASN A 145 -0.84 -9.45 -1.50
C ASN A 145 -0.63 -8.20 -0.63
N ASN A 146 -1.67 -7.80 0.07
CA ASN A 146 -1.66 -6.66 0.99
C ASN A 146 -2.00 -7.10 2.43
N THR A 147 -1.70 -8.33 2.79
CA THR A 147 -1.92 -8.84 4.15
C THR A 147 -0.94 -8.17 5.12
N PRO A 148 -1.40 -7.37 6.08
CA PRO A 148 -0.53 -6.70 7.02
C PRO A 148 0.04 -7.68 8.05
N GLY A 149 1.26 -7.42 8.50
CA GLY A 149 1.93 -8.20 9.54
C GLY A 149 3.09 -7.43 10.16
N THR A 150 3.98 -8.14 10.84
CA THR A 150 5.14 -7.58 11.54
C THR A 150 6.48 -8.09 11.03
N ASN A 151 6.48 -9.07 10.11
CA ASN A 151 7.70 -9.53 9.47
C ASN A 151 8.19 -8.48 8.46
N ASP A 152 9.47 -8.51 8.14
CA ASP A 152 10.08 -7.51 7.25
C ASP A 152 9.53 -7.52 5.83
N ASP A 153 9.00 -8.64 5.38
CA ASP A 153 8.39 -8.84 4.06
C ASP A 153 6.88 -8.59 4.02
N ASP A 154 6.19 -8.49 5.17
CA ASP A 154 4.75 -8.25 5.25
C ASP A 154 4.33 -6.90 4.64
N ALA A 155 3.04 -6.78 4.31
CA ALA A 155 2.47 -5.57 3.73
C ALA A 155 2.49 -4.38 4.70
N LEU A 156 2.55 -3.19 4.13
CA LEU A 156 2.74 -1.93 4.85
C LEU A 156 1.45 -1.11 4.89
N ASN A 157 1.19 -0.47 6.02
CA ASN A 157 0.10 0.47 6.18
C ASN A 157 0.53 1.61 7.11
N PHE A 158 0.88 2.76 6.53
CA PHE A 158 1.34 3.92 7.28
C PHE A 158 0.48 5.15 7.00
N THR A 159 0.11 5.86 8.05
CA THR A 159 -0.57 7.14 7.94
C THR A 159 0.38 8.26 8.33
N ILE A 160 0.53 9.27 7.47
CA ILE A 160 1.37 10.43 7.75
C ILE A 160 0.78 11.18 8.94
N ALA A 161 1.53 11.25 10.03
CA ALA A 161 1.20 12.08 11.17
C ALA A 161 1.56 13.55 10.85
N SER A 162 0.56 14.37 10.58
CA SER A 162 0.73 15.78 10.26
C SER A 162 -0.30 16.62 11.01
N ASP A 163 0.08 17.85 11.36
CA ASP A 163 -0.76 18.87 11.97
C ASP A 163 -1.88 19.39 11.03
N GLN A 164 -1.82 19.05 9.76
CA GLN A 164 -2.81 19.40 8.74
C GLN A 164 -3.19 18.17 7.92
N VAL A 165 -4.39 18.15 7.37
CA VAL A 165 -4.80 17.11 6.42
C VAL A 165 -4.06 17.31 5.10
N ASN A 166 -3.07 16.47 4.86
CA ASN A 166 -2.23 16.45 3.67
C ASN A 166 -2.68 15.33 2.72
N VAL A 167 -3.60 15.64 1.82
CA VAL A 167 -4.04 14.65 0.82
C VAL A 167 -2.87 14.28 -0.09
N ILE A 168 -2.52 13.00 -0.14
CA ILE A 168 -1.48 12.48 -1.03
C ILE A 168 -2.00 12.55 -2.46
N LYS A 169 -1.27 13.27 -3.31
CA LYS A 169 -1.57 13.43 -4.74
C LYS A 169 -0.76 12.45 -5.59
N HIS A 170 0.54 12.36 -5.29
CA HIS A 170 1.46 11.53 -6.06
C HIS A 170 2.47 10.85 -5.14
N ILE A 171 2.94 9.70 -5.57
CA ILE A 171 4.10 9.01 -5.02
C ILE A 171 5.10 8.78 -6.15
N LEU A 172 6.37 9.06 -5.90
CA LEU A 172 7.40 9.01 -6.94
C LEU A 172 8.64 8.28 -6.39
N PRO A 173 9.07 7.18 -7.02
CA PRO A 173 10.29 6.49 -6.64
C PRO A 173 11.51 7.32 -7.03
N ALA A 174 12.39 7.54 -6.06
CA ALA A 174 13.66 8.22 -6.22
C ALA A 174 14.71 7.52 -5.33
N ARG A 175 15.70 8.23 -4.80
CA ARG A 175 16.58 7.71 -3.74
C ARG A 175 15.75 7.24 -2.54
N PHE A 176 14.73 8.01 -2.17
CA PHE A 176 13.68 7.68 -1.23
C PHE A 176 12.33 7.70 -1.95
N LEU A 177 11.32 7.07 -1.42
CA LEU A 177 9.97 7.21 -1.96
C LEU A 177 9.45 8.61 -1.60
N GLN A 178 9.33 9.47 -2.61
CA GLN A 178 8.78 10.81 -2.43
C GLN A 178 7.26 10.76 -2.39
N ILE A 179 6.67 11.39 -1.38
CA ILE A 179 5.24 11.49 -1.18
C ILE A 179 4.85 12.95 -1.31
N LEU A 180 4.16 13.27 -2.39
CA LEU A 180 3.79 14.62 -2.74
C LEU A 180 2.32 14.88 -2.37
N THR A 181 2.11 15.84 -1.48
CA THR A 181 0.79 16.11 -0.91
C THR A 181 0.30 17.52 -1.26
N THR A 182 -0.90 17.83 -0.86
CA THR A 182 -1.52 19.17 -1.09
C THR A 182 -0.82 20.32 -0.38
N SER A 183 0.00 20.08 0.63
CA SER A 183 0.57 21.15 1.47
C SER A 183 2.05 20.94 1.81
N ALA A 184 2.62 19.76 1.52
CA ALA A 184 4.01 19.44 1.84
C ALA A 184 4.50 18.26 0.98
N GLU A 185 5.81 18.11 0.91
CA GLU A 185 6.49 16.98 0.31
C GLU A 185 7.22 16.21 1.43
N PHE A 186 7.06 14.89 1.40
CA PHE A 186 7.65 13.97 2.37
C PHE A 186 8.54 12.97 1.65
N THR A 187 9.51 12.43 2.39
CA THR A 187 10.26 11.24 2.00
C THR A 187 9.88 10.07 2.91
N LEU A 188 9.78 8.89 2.32
CA LEU A 188 9.63 7.63 3.04
C LEU A 188 10.85 6.76 2.76
N SER A 189 11.48 6.28 3.83
CA SER A 189 12.67 5.43 3.81
C SER A 189 12.67 4.44 4.97
N GLY A 190 13.50 3.43 4.92
CA GLY A 190 13.78 2.57 6.08
C GLY A 190 14.81 3.21 7.02
N GLY A 191 14.50 3.28 8.30
CA GLY A 191 15.40 3.69 9.38
C GLY A 191 16.27 4.90 9.08
N THR A 192 17.57 4.70 8.96
CA THR A 192 18.55 5.75 8.66
C THR A 192 18.68 6.08 7.16
N GLY A 193 17.73 5.63 6.33
CA GLY A 193 17.68 5.94 4.88
C GLY A 193 18.50 5.02 3.97
N SER A 194 19.25 4.07 4.52
CA SER A 194 19.98 3.04 3.77
C SER A 194 19.45 1.61 3.99
N GLN A 195 18.43 1.47 4.81
CA GLN A 195 17.77 0.20 5.11
C GLN A 195 16.47 0.09 4.32
N PRO A 196 16.00 -1.13 4.01
CA PRO A 196 14.72 -1.32 3.36
C PRO A 196 13.56 -0.87 4.27
N VAL A 197 12.47 -0.47 3.64
CA VAL A 197 11.22 -0.13 4.33
C VAL A 197 10.51 -1.42 4.75
N THR A 198 10.28 -1.56 6.05
CA THR A 198 9.56 -2.72 6.61
C THR A 198 8.44 -2.25 7.56
N PRO A 199 7.50 -3.13 7.97
CA PRO A 199 6.42 -2.75 8.90
C PRO A 199 6.90 -2.13 10.20
N THR A 200 8.10 -2.49 10.65
CA THR A 200 8.70 -2.03 11.92
C THR A 200 9.81 -1.01 11.74
N ASN A 201 10.23 -0.76 10.50
CA ASN A 201 11.37 0.13 10.18
C ASN A 201 10.99 1.12 9.08
N VAL A 202 10.24 2.14 9.43
CA VAL A 202 9.83 3.22 8.54
C VAL A 202 10.18 4.57 9.13
N ASN A 203 10.66 5.45 8.28
CA ASN A 203 10.89 6.85 8.59
C ASN A 203 10.20 7.72 7.54
N ILE A 204 9.30 8.60 7.97
CA ILE A 204 8.60 9.55 7.11
C ILE A 204 8.98 10.96 7.57
N LEU A 205 9.72 11.68 6.72
CA LEU A 205 10.20 13.03 7.02
C LEU A 205 9.51 14.05 6.11
N ARG A 206 9.10 15.17 6.70
CA ARG A 206 8.65 16.33 5.94
C ARG A 206 9.87 17.12 5.47
N GLU A 207 10.01 17.27 4.17
CA GLU A 207 11.17 17.91 3.53
C GLU A 207 10.87 19.36 3.16
N THR A 208 9.74 19.59 2.51
CA THR A 208 9.35 20.92 2.03
C THR A 208 7.88 21.20 2.32
N THR A 209 7.43 22.44 2.08
CA THR A 209 6.06 22.90 2.36
C THR A 209 5.42 23.60 1.15
N PHE A 210 5.79 23.19 -0.07
CA PHE A 210 5.27 23.82 -1.28
C PHE A 210 3.85 23.37 -1.60
N GLY A 211 3.55 22.10 -1.40
CA GLY A 211 2.35 21.45 -1.85
C GLY A 211 2.33 21.23 -3.37
N THR A 212 1.73 20.14 -3.80
CA THR A 212 1.71 19.69 -5.18
C THR A 212 0.32 19.81 -5.78
N SER A 213 0.23 20.16 -7.07
CA SER A 213 -1.01 20.18 -7.86
C SER A 213 -1.42 18.76 -8.28
N ASP A 214 -2.49 18.65 -9.07
CA ASP A 214 -2.90 17.37 -9.67
C ASP A 214 -2.08 17.01 -10.92
N VAL A 215 -1.23 17.92 -11.42
CA VAL A 215 -0.32 17.65 -12.54
C VAL A 215 0.72 16.61 -12.10
N ARG A 216 0.85 15.54 -12.90
CA ARG A 216 1.75 14.45 -12.57
C ARG A 216 3.21 14.93 -12.53
N PRO A 217 3.93 14.77 -11.40
CA PRO A 217 5.33 15.10 -11.31
C PRO A 217 6.17 14.15 -12.18
N LEU A 218 7.34 14.61 -12.60
CA LEU A 218 8.25 13.82 -13.43
C LEU A 218 9.69 13.84 -12.87
N ARG A 219 10.48 12.89 -13.33
CA ARG A 219 11.90 12.83 -13.06
C ARG A 219 12.68 13.40 -14.26
N ALA A 220 13.51 14.41 -13.99
CA ALA A 220 14.49 14.93 -14.93
C ALA A 220 15.90 14.69 -14.35
N GLY A 221 16.58 13.66 -14.84
CA GLY A 221 17.83 13.21 -14.25
C GLY A 221 17.66 12.79 -12.77
N ASN A 222 18.38 13.47 -11.89
CA ASN A 222 18.34 13.23 -10.44
C ASN A 222 17.29 14.09 -9.72
N SER A 223 16.68 15.04 -10.42
CA SER A 223 15.69 15.97 -9.86
C SER A 223 14.27 15.50 -10.09
N THR A 224 13.37 15.91 -9.19
CA THR A 224 11.93 15.77 -9.36
C THR A 224 11.34 17.13 -9.70
N ILE A 225 10.63 17.21 -10.82
CA ILE A 225 9.94 18.42 -11.24
C ILE A 225 8.48 18.27 -10.90
N LEU A 226 7.92 19.27 -10.24
CA LEU A 226 6.51 19.31 -9.89
C LEU A 226 5.91 20.68 -10.13
N ILE A 227 4.61 20.72 -10.32
CA ILE A 227 3.84 21.93 -10.34
C ILE A 227 3.25 22.18 -8.95
N GLN A 228 3.58 23.33 -8.37
CA GLN A 228 3.10 23.72 -7.03
C GLN A 228 1.57 23.78 -7.00
N LYS A 229 0.98 23.65 -5.83
CA LYS A 229 -0.48 23.62 -5.58
C LYS A 229 -1.28 24.69 -6.34
N GLY A 230 -0.76 25.88 -6.50
CA GLY A 230 -1.41 26.97 -7.24
C GLY A 230 -1.37 26.82 -8.76
N GLN A 231 -0.74 25.78 -9.30
CA GLN A 231 -0.56 25.48 -10.72
C GLN A 231 0.28 26.47 -11.53
N GLU A 232 0.79 27.53 -10.92
CA GLU A 232 1.52 28.59 -11.62
C GLU A 232 3.05 28.50 -11.46
N LYS A 233 3.53 27.73 -10.48
CA LYS A 233 4.97 27.62 -10.20
C LYS A 233 5.49 26.23 -10.49
N VAL A 234 6.62 26.21 -11.20
CA VAL A 234 7.38 25.00 -11.50
C VAL A 234 8.49 24.87 -10.46
N LYS A 235 8.43 23.82 -9.67
CA LYS A 235 9.44 23.53 -8.63
C LYS A 235 10.29 22.35 -9.03
N GLU A 236 11.59 22.48 -8.82
CA GLU A 236 12.55 21.41 -8.84
C GLU A 236 12.85 20.98 -7.41
N ILE A 237 12.85 19.69 -7.16
CA ILE A 237 13.23 19.10 -5.87
C ILE A 237 14.41 18.17 -6.11
N THR A 238 15.54 18.48 -5.45
CA THR A 238 16.77 17.71 -5.56
C THR A 238 17.27 17.34 -4.17
N PHE A 239 17.85 16.15 -4.03
CA PHE A 239 18.50 15.76 -2.78
C PHE A 239 19.80 16.55 -2.61
N ASN A 240 19.95 17.20 -1.46
CA ASN A 240 21.16 17.93 -1.09
C ASN A 240 21.84 17.21 0.07
N LEU A 241 23.11 16.84 -0.13
CA LEU A 241 23.89 16.10 0.85
C LEU A 241 24.28 16.96 2.07
N ASP A 242 24.47 18.27 1.87
CA ASP A 242 24.90 19.16 2.95
C ASP A 242 23.80 19.37 4.00
N THR A 243 22.55 19.30 3.58
CA THR A 243 21.38 19.44 4.45
C THR A 243 20.75 18.10 4.81
N ASP A 244 21.24 17.01 4.22
CA ASP A 244 20.67 15.64 4.29
C ASP A 244 19.16 15.64 4.06
N GLY A 245 18.70 16.37 3.05
CA GLY A 245 17.27 16.54 2.77
C GLY A 245 16.99 17.00 1.34
N LEU A 246 15.72 17.23 1.04
CA LEU A 246 15.32 17.74 -0.26
C LEU A 246 15.35 19.26 -0.28
N LEU A 247 16.05 19.82 -1.25
CA LEU A 247 16.08 21.24 -1.56
C LEU A 247 15.13 21.54 -2.72
N GLY A 248 14.29 22.56 -2.55
CA GLY A 248 13.36 22.98 -3.59
C GLY A 248 13.75 24.33 -4.21
N ILE A 249 13.84 24.35 -5.54
CA ILE A 249 14.17 25.52 -6.35
C ILE A 249 12.94 25.92 -7.20
N ASP A 250 12.72 27.21 -7.39
CA ASP A 250 11.67 27.73 -8.27
C ASP A 250 12.26 27.99 -9.67
N LEU A 251 11.94 27.13 -10.63
CA LEU A 251 12.38 27.27 -12.02
C LEU A 251 11.63 28.38 -12.77
N SER A 252 10.47 28.75 -12.31
CA SER A 252 9.62 29.78 -12.93
C SER A 252 9.87 31.19 -12.42
N ILE A 253 10.80 31.41 -11.49
CA ILE A 253 10.97 32.68 -10.76
C ILE A 253 11.22 33.90 -11.67
N LEU A 254 11.93 33.72 -12.78
CA LEU A 254 12.21 34.79 -13.75
C LEU A 254 11.17 34.88 -14.88
N ALA A 255 10.24 33.94 -14.94
CA ALA A 255 9.30 33.75 -16.04
C ALA A 255 7.88 33.41 -15.56
N ASP A 256 7.50 33.88 -14.37
CA ASP A 256 6.21 33.59 -13.73
C ASP A 256 5.01 34.02 -14.57
N HIS A 257 5.19 35.03 -15.43
CA HIS A 257 4.18 35.49 -16.37
C HIS A 257 3.82 34.48 -17.45
N ILE A 258 4.74 33.51 -17.75
CA ILE A 258 4.53 32.48 -18.77
C ILE A 258 3.63 31.38 -18.26
N THR A 259 3.74 31.03 -16.97
CA THR A 259 2.96 29.97 -16.32
C THR A 259 1.72 30.49 -15.59
N ARG A 260 1.50 31.82 -15.62
CA ARG A 260 0.32 32.47 -15.03
C ARG A 260 -0.98 31.88 -15.61
N ASN A 261 -1.97 31.64 -14.78
CA ASN A 261 -3.24 30.96 -15.03
C ASN A 261 -3.13 29.43 -15.12
N GLY A 262 -1.93 28.87 -14.97
CA GLY A 262 -1.74 27.48 -14.63
C GLY A 262 -1.22 26.59 -15.75
N VAL A 263 -0.58 25.53 -15.31
CA VAL A 263 -0.08 24.42 -16.10
C VAL A 263 -0.99 23.21 -15.88
N SER A 264 -1.43 22.56 -16.95
CA SER A 264 -2.35 21.41 -16.92
C SER A 264 -1.65 20.08 -17.11
N ASP A 265 -0.48 20.05 -17.79
CA ASP A 265 0.30 18.84 -18.02
C ASP A 265 1.78 19.18 -18.26
N MET A 266 2.67 18.20 -18.07
CA MET A 266 4.09 18.37 -18.37
C MET A 266 4.76 17.06 -18.78
N VAL A 267 5.80 17.19 -19.62
CA VAL A 267 6.61 16.07 -20.09
C VAL A 267 8.07 16.45 -20.21
N TRP A 268 8.94 15.48 -20.02
CA TRP A 268 10.39 15.63 -20.14
C TRP A 268 10.89 15.06 -21.48
N GLN A 269 11.58 15.91 -22.24
CA GLN A 269 12.31 15.51 -23.45
C GLN A 269 13.80 15.44 -23.10
N GLN A 270 14.44 14.29 -23.38
CA GLN A 270 15.86 14.08 -23.17
C GLN A 270 16.71 14.36 -24.40
N GLU A 271 16.19 14.09 -25.58
CA GLU A 271 16.93 14.20 -26.86
C GLU A 271 16.06 14.88 -27.92
N PRO A 272 16.65 15.67 -28.84
CA PRO A 272 18.08 16.02 -28.94
C PRO A 272 18.50 17.09 -27.93
N GLU A 273 17.58 17.83 -27.36
CA GLU A 273 17.80 18.89 -26.36
C GLU A 273 17.03 18.56 -25.09
N LEU A 274 17.59 18.95 -23.94
CA LEU A 274 16.96 18.78 -22.64
C LEU A 274 15.87 19.85 -22.47
N ILE A 275 14.60 19.50 -22.65
CA ILE A 275 13.47 20.44 -22.60
C ILE A 275 12.36 19.88 -21.71
N LEU A 276 11.93 20.70 -20.76
CA LEU A 276 10.67 20.51 -20.05
C LEU A 276 9.55 21.18 -20.85
N TRP A 277 8.60 20.39 -21.33
CA TRP A 277 7.44 20.89 -22.01
C TRP A 277 6.25 20.97 -21.06
N PHE A 278 5.53 22.07 -21.10
CA PHE A 278 4.35 22.33 -20.30
C PHE A 278 3.18 22.65 -21.21
N VAL A 279 2.02 22.11 -20.88
CA VAL A 279 0.74 22.51 -21.48
C VAL A 279 0.09 23.51 -20.53
N HIS A 280 -0.10 24.72 -21.01
CA HIS A 280 -0.83 25.75 -20.27
C HIS A 280 -2.34 25.46 -20.30
N THR A 281 -3.09 25.93 -19.30
CA THR A 281 -4.55 25.71 -19.20
C THR A 281 -5.34 26.29 -20.38
N ASP A 282 -4.80 27.26 -21.11
CA ASP A 282 -5.38 27.81 -22.33
C ASP A 282 -4.98 27.07 -23.63
N GLY A 283 -4.23 25.95 -23.50
CA GLY A 283 -3.81 25.10 -24.61
C GLY A 283 -2.48 25.48 -25.27
N ARG A 284 -1.78 26.53 -24.81
CA ARG A 284 -0.44 26.86 -25.30
C ARG A 284 0.59 25.84 -24.84
N LEU A 285 1.55 25.53 -25.72
CA LEU A 285 2.72 24.75 -25.40
C LEU A 285 3.89 25.67 -25.00
N ILE A 286 4.52 25.37 -23.88
CA ILE A 286 5.63 26.13 -23.31
C ILE A 286 6.84 25.19 -23.18
N GLY A 287 8.03 25.62 -23.65
CA GLY A 287 9.28 24.91 -23.48
C GLY A 287 10.20 25.64 -22.52
N LEU A 288 10.81 24.92 -21.60
CA LEU A 288 11.87 25.36 -20.70
C LEU A 288 13.12 24.53 -20.97
N THR A 289 14.20 25.14 -21.44
CA THR A 289 15.50 24.47 -21.52
C THR A 289 16.00 24.16 -20.11
N TYR A 290 16.41 22.93 -19.89
CA TYR A 290 16.81 22.44 -18.57
C TYR A 290 18.14 21.72 -18.67
N ASP A 291 19.23 22.34 -18.18
CA ASP A 291 20.62 21.83 -18.18
C ASP A 291 21.05 21.37 -16.78
#